data_6f61e80964f3c094dc2e39721b0ba77e
#
_entry.id   6f61e80964f3c094dc2e39721b0ba77e
#
_cell.length_a   1.000
_cell.length_b   1.000
_cell.length_c   1.000
_cell.angle_alpha   90.00
_cell.angle_beta   90.00
_cell.angle_gamma   90.00
#
_symmetry.space_group_name_H-M   'P 1'
#
loop_
_entity.id
_entity.type
_entity.pdbx_description
1 polymer ?
#
loop_
_entity_poly.entity_id
_entity_poly.type
_entity_poly.pdbx_seq_one_letter_code
_entity_poly.pdbx_strand_id
1 'polypeptide(L)'
;MRSVLAMFRLSVLLATLLAFAVCPQLCFGQAWTPPKGEGEYAIVFQDLYTTKHTLSDGSRVDAGRVTLLGLVNSVDFGITDKLAVTLAFPVGMGIYNGKSPHLLPIDNGTFHGGLQDFGIGVRYNLISRPVMFTPFLLSTYPMTNYQHFAHSAIGSDAWELRVGFTVGHRFETHLRNAYFQTQYSYSISEEFMNIRPHRNRFNGEFGYFLSPRLALRALALSQVMTNGLEIPQDYPIRKPDNPLWRQHDRISRVDFVDIGGGVSYSLTRSMDVFGSLLTMPWGTNGHALKTGVSLGINWTFRTPWARPQLAYQPGSNREGWQTQINQPPQMQCAH
;
A
#
# COMPACT_ATOMS: atom_id res chain seq x y z
N MET A 1 34.19 -10.21 -26.07
CA MET A 1 33.32 -10.97 -25.20
C MET A 1 32.97 -10.27 -23.86
N ARG A 2 33.92 -9.66 -23.13
CA ARG A 2 33.61 -8.98 -21.84
C ARG A 2 32.70 -7.75 -21.97
N SER A 3 32.79 -6.98 -23.05
CA SER A 3 31.95 -5.79 -23.30
C SER A 3 30.48 -6.14 -23.61
N VAL A 4 30.23 -7.23 -24.35
CA VAL A 4 28.88 -7.68 -24.69
C VAL A 4 28.16 -8.23 -23.46
N LEU A 5 28.87 -8.90 -22.57
CA LEU A 5 28.30 -9.40 -21.30
C LEU A 5 27.98 -8.25 -20.33
N ALA A 6 28.76 -7.18 -20.32
CA ALA A 6 28.50 -5.98 -19.53
C ALA A 6 27.29 -5.21 -20.05
N MET A 7 27.15 -5.06 -21.37
CA MET A 7 25.99 -4.44 -22.00
C MET A 7 24.72 -5.28 -21.77
N PHE A 8 24.81 -6.60 -21.85
CA PHE A 8 23.68 -7.48 -21.57
C PHE A 8 23.24 -7.41 -20.11
N ARG A 9 24.19 -7.36 -19.17
CA ARG A 9 23.88 -7.16 -17.74
C ARG A 9 23.29 -5.77 -17.46
N LEU A 10 23.76 -4.74 -18.11
CA LEU A 10 23.23 -3.38 -17.97
C LEU A 10 21.84 -3.26 -18.59
N SER A 11 21.59 -3.87 -19.74
CA SER A 11 20.25 -3.90 -20.37
C SER A 11 19.26 -4.76 -19.60
N VAL A 12 19.68 -5.87 -18.97
CA VAL A 12 18.84 -6.66 -18.06
C VAL A 12 18.54 -5.86 -16.79
N LEU A 13 19.53 -5.14 -16.23
CA LEU A 13 19.31 -4.26 -15.08
C LEU A 13 18.38 -3.07 -15.43
N LEU A 14 18.55 -2.44 -16.60
CA LEU A 14 17.65 -1.38 -17.09
C LEU A 14 16.27 -1.92 -17.43
N ALA A 15 16.18 -3.11 -18.04
CA ALA A 15 14.89 -3.74 -18.31
C ALA A 15 14.15 -4.17 -17.03
N THR A 16 14.90 -4.59 -15.98
CA THR A 16 14.32 -4.85 -14.66
C THR A 16 13.89 -3.56 -13.95
N LEU A 17 14.48 -2.42 -14.25
CA LEU A 17 14.09 -1.11 -13.71
C LEU A 17 12.92 -0.46 -14.46
N LEU A 18 12.60 -0.91 -15.67
CA LEU A 18 11.56 -0.33 -16.55
C LEU A 18 10.24 -1.13 -16.60
N ALA A 19 10.15 -2.28 -15.94
CA ALA A 19 8.99 -3.17 -16.01
C ALA A 19 8.15 -3.13 -14.72
N PHE A 20 7.52 -1.97 -14.39
CA PHE A 20 6.78 -1.90 -13.13
C PHE A 20 5.59 -0.94 -13.13
N ALA A 21 4.44 -1.47 -12.84
CA ALA A 21 3.29 -0.71 -12.39
C ALA A 21 2.14 -1.61 -11.90
N VAL A 22 1.43 -1.35 -10.86
CA VAL A 22 0.04 -1.49 -10.42
C VAL A 22 -0.24 -2.11 -9.07
N CYS A 23 -0.97 -1.64 -8.31
CA CYS A 23 -2.30 -1.37 -7.80
C CYS A 23 -2.26 -0.63 -6.46
N PRO A 24 -3.02 0.40 -6.23
CA PRO A 24 -2.88 1.16 -5.01
C PRO A 24 -4.08 1.01 -4.10
N GLN A 25 -3.89 0.43 -2.96
CA GLN A 25 -4.51 0.99 -1.77
C GLN A 25 -3.39 1.61 -0.95
N LEU A 26 -3.34 2.93 -0.99
CA LEU A 26 -2.40 3.70 -0.20
C LEU A 26 -2.68 3.48 1.28
N CYS A 27 -1.92 2.62 1.92
CA CYS A 27 -1.88 2.53 3.37
C CYS A 27 -0.97 3.63 3.89
N PHE A 28 -1.54 4.79 4.17
CA PHE A 28 -0.89 5.83 4.95
C PHE A 28 -0.92 5.42 6.42
N GLY A 29 0.03 4.60 6.83
CA GLY A 29 0.10 4.07 8.18
C GLY A 29 1.29 4.61 8.95
N GLN A 30 1.48 5.95 8.98
CA GLN A 30 2.53 6.52 9.82
C GLN A 30 1.94 7.19 11.06
N ALA A 31 2.29 6.64 12.22
CA ALA A 31 1.98 7.27 13.49
C ALA A 31 2.74 8.59 13.70
N TRP A 32 3.92 8.73 13.09
CA TRP A 32 4.80 9.89 13.21
C TRP A 32 4.61 10.83 12.02
N THR A 33 4.52 12.13 12.29
CA THR A 33 4.45 13.19 11.27
C THR A 33 5.83 13.77 11.01
N PRO A 34 6.20 14.07 9.75
CA PRO A 34 7.43 14.82 9.47
C PRO A 34 7.43 16.18 10.19
N PRO A 35 8.58 16.66 10.70
CA PRO A 35 8.70 17.99 11.25
C PRO A 35 8.37 19.09 10.23
N LYS A 36 8.07 20.31 10.71
CA LYS A 36 7.79 21.47 9.85
C LYS A 36 8.90 21.69 8.82
N GLY A 37 8.51 21.72 7.53
CA GLY A 37 9.41 21.96 6.41
C GLY A 37 10.27 20.76 6.01
N GLU A 38 10.07 19.61 6.64
CA GLU A 38 10.67 18.35 6.25
C GLU A 38 9.64 17.48 5.51
N GLY A 39 10.10 16.62 4.64
CA GLY A 39 9.24 15.72 3.90
C GLY A 39 9.94 14.42 3.56
N GLU A 40 9.15 13.52 3.06
CA GLU A 40 9.53 12.20 2.64
C GLU A 40 8.95 11.92 1.26
N TYR A 41 9.78 11.45 0.34
CA TYR A 41 9.36 10.99 -0.96
C TYR A 41 9.61 9.49 -1.04
N ALA A 42 8.57 8.73 -1.31
CA ALA A 42 8.67 7.30 -1.48
C ALA A 42 8.29 6.87 -2.90
N ILE A 43 9.07 5.93 -3.43
CA ILE A 43 8.74 5.17 -4.64
C ILE A 43 8.64 3.73 -4.21
N VAL A 44 7.47 3.12 -4.43
CA VAL A 44 7.24 1.72 -4.06
C VAL A 44 6.72 0.94 -5.25
N PHE A 45 7.47 -0.08 -5.57
CA PHE A 45 7.05 -1.12 -6.48
C PHE A 45 6.28 -2.21 -5.75
N GLN A 46 5.24 -2.73 -6.39
CA GLN A 46 4.43 -3.84 -5.90
C GLN A 46 4.19 -4.86 -7.01
N ASP A 47 4.20 -6.13 -6.65
CA ASP A 47 3.80 -7.25 -7.50
C ASP A 47 2.79 -8.11 -6.72
N LEU A 48 1.56 -8.15 -7.20
CA LEU A 48 0.46 -8.89 -6.60
C LEU A 48 0.07 -10.04 -7.50
N TYR A 49 0.30 -11.24 -7.01
CA TYR A 49 0.02 -12.46 -7.75
C TYR A 49 -1.13 -13.23 -7.13
N THR A 50 -2.14 -13.50 -7.95
CA THR A 50 -3.37 -14.19 -7.57
C THR A 50 -3.66 -15.33 -8.53
N THR A 51 -4.19 -16.45 -8.00
CA THR A 51 -4.59 -17.61 -8.82
C THR A 51 -5.98 -18.11 -8.48
N LYS A 52 -6.60 -17.57 -7.43
CA LYS A 52 -7.90 -18.02 -6.94
C LYS A 52 -8.79 -16.84 -6.57
N HIS A 53 -10.09 -17.02 -6.77
CA HIS A 53 -11.14 -16.23 -6.15
C HIS A 53 -11.57 -16.84 -4.84
N THR A 54 -11.87 -16.01 -3.84
CA THR A 54 -12.59 -16.42 -2.63
C THR A 54 -14.10 -16.19 -2.84
N LEU A 55 -14.90 -17.12 -2.39
CA LEU A 55 -16.36 -17.02 -2.39
C LEU A 55 -16.88 -16.47 -1.04
N SER A 56 -18.19 -16.28 -0.91
CA SER A 56 -18.80 -15.74 0.31
C SER A 56 -18.59 -16.63 1.56
N ASP A 57 -18.42 -17.93 1.38
CA ASP A 57 -18.12 -18.90 2.43
C ASP A 57 -16.62 -19.05 2.75
N GLY A 58 -15.77 -18.29 2.07
CA GLY A 58 -14.31 -18.36 2.20
C GLY A 58 -13.66 -19.49 1.38
N SER A 59 -14.43 -20.31 0.69
CA SER A 59 -13.89 -21.32 -0.22
C SER A 59 -13.16 -20.65 -1.39
N ARG A 60 -12.20 -21.38 -1.99
CA ARG A 60 -11.34 -20.84 -3.06
C ARG A 60 -11.53 -21.63 -4.35
N VAL A 61 -11.89 -20.91 -5.40
CA VAL A 61 -12.02 -21.46 -6.74
C VAL A 61 -10.89 -20.97 -7.65
N ASP A 62 -10.56 -21.75 -8.68
CA ASP A 62 -9.58 -21.33 -9.67
C ASP A 62 -10.12 -20.15 -10.49
N ALA A 63 -9.36 -19.07 -10.54
CA ALA A 63 -9.70 -17.85 -11.25
C ALA A 63 -8.74 -17.55 -12.41
N GLY A 64 -7.85 -18.50 -12.76
CA GLY A 64 -6.74 -18.23 -13.66
C GLY A 64 -5.58 -17.54 -12.94
N ARG A 65 -4.74 -16.84 -13.69
CA ARG A 65 -3.55 -16.15 -13.16
C ARG A 65 -3.68 -14.67 -13.38
N VAL A 66 -3.74 -13.92 -12.30
CA VAL A 66 -3.74 -12.47 -12.30
C VAL A 66 -2.41 -11.99 -11.74
N THR A 67 -1.74 -11.11 -12.47
CA THR A 67 -0.59 -10.37 -11.96
C THR A 67 -0.91 -8.89 -12.08
N LEU A 68 -0.89 -8.21 -10.95
CA LEU A 68 -1.03 -6.76 -10.88
C LEU A 68 0.30 -6.18 -10.40
N LEU A 69 0.85 -5.27 -11.20
CA LEU A 69 2.12 -4.61 -10.89
C LEU A 69 1.87 -3.14 -10.52
N GLY A 70 2.58 -2.55 -9.53
CA GLY A 70 2.39 -1.21 -8.95
C GLY A 70 3.64 -0.35 -8.83
N LEU A 71 3.54 0.90 -9.28
CA LEU A 71 4.49 1.94 -8.90
C LEU A 71 3.77 3.08 -8.21
N VAL A 72 3.92 3.15 -6.90
CA VAL A 72 3.33 4.23 -6.10
C VAL A 72 4.40 5.28 -5.82
N ASN A 73 4.13 6.50 -6.26
CA ASN A 73 4.91 7.67 -5.90
C ASN A 73 4.14 8.44 -4.84
N SER A 74 4.76 8.74 -3.72
CA SER A 74 4.11 9.50 -2.66
C SER A 74 5.04 10.53 -2.04
N VAL A 75 4.45 11.65 -1.63
CA VAL A 75 5.11 12.69 -0.86
C VAL A 75 4.35 12.88 0.44
N ASP A 76 5.05 12.85 1.55
CA ASP A 76 4.54 13.21 2.87
C ASP A 76 5.30 14.45 3.34
N PHE A 77 4.59 15.52 3.74
CA PHE A 77 5.20 16.80 4.04
C PHE A 77 4.65 17.43 5.32
N GLY A 78 5.55 17.80 6.23
CA GLY A 78 5.23 18.49 7.47
C GLY A 78 4.95 19.98 7.26
N ILE A 79 3.67 20.38 7.33
CA ILE A 79 3.24 21.76 7.31
C ILE A 79 3.58 22.45 8.63
N THR A 80 3.38 21.71 9.73
CA THR A 80 3.81 22.09 11.09
C THR A 80 4.45 20.85 11.73
N ASP A 81 4.98 20.99 12.95
CA ASP A 81 5.52 19.83 13.69
C ASP A 81 4.44 18.77 14.05
N LYS A 82 3.16 19.08 13.83
CA LYS A 82 2.03 18.20 14.15
C LYS A 82 1.14 17.91 12.93
N LEU A 83 1.15 18.76 11.91
CA LEU A 83 0.29 18.64 10.74
C LEU A 83 1.12 18.24 9.53
N ALA A 84 0.76 17.14 8.89
CA ALA A 84 1.34 16.68 7.64
C ALA A 84 0.28 16.53 6.55
N VAL A 85 0.69 16.72 5.31
CA VAL A 85 -0.09 16.47 4.09
C VAL A 85 0.60 15.39 3.31
N THR A 86 -0.17 14.45 2.79
CA THR A 86 0.32 13.37 1.95
C THR A 86 -0.34 13.44 0.57
N LEU A 87 0.46 13.28 -0.47
CA LEU A 87 0.02 13.16 -1.85
C LEU A 87 0.52 11.84 -2.41
N ALA A 88 -0.28 11.19 -3.24
CA ALA A 88 0.13 9.94 -3.85
C ALA A 88 -0.38 9.81 -5.29
N PHE A 89 0.51 9.32 -6.14
CA PHE A 89 0.33 9.18 -7.57
C PHE A 89 0.71 7.76 -8.00
N PRO A 90 -0.24 6.85 -7.98
CA PRO A 90 0.02 5.48 -8.39
C PRO A 90 -0.18 5.30 -9.90
N VAL A 91 0.64 4.43 -10.44
CA VAL A 91 0.55 3.97 -11.84
C VAL A 91 0.34 2.47 -11.84
N GLY A 92 -0.49 2.00 -12.74
CA GLY A 92 -1.03 0.69 -12.80
C GLY A 92 -0.88 -0.17 -14.06
N MET A 93 -0.46 -1.53 -13.98
CA MET A 93 -0.59 -2.51 -15.07
C MET A 93 -1.06 -3.86 -14.54
N GLY A 94 -1.97 -4.49 -15.28
CA GLY A 94 -2.47 -5.83 -14.99
C GLY A 94 -2.35 -6.76 -16.20
N ILE A 95 -2.19 -8.03 -15.93
CA ILE A 95 -2.29 -9.10 -16.92
C ILE A 95 -3.10 -10.27 -16.35
N TYR A 96 -3.97 -10.81 -17.16
CA TYR A 96 -4.73 -12.01 -16.86
C TYR A 96 -4.42 -13.12 -17.86
N ASN A 97 -4.13 -14.32 -17.33
CA ASN A 97 -3.92 -15.54 -18.09
C ASN A 97 -4.82 -16.64 -17.54
N GLY A 98 -5.94 -16.87 -18.19
CA GLY A 98 -6.93 -17.87 -17.76
C GLY A 98 -8.02 -18.10 -18.77
N LYS A 99 -8.90 -19.05 -18.42
CA LYS A 99 -10.14 -19.28 -19.15
C LYS A 99 -11.18 -18.28 -18.65
N SER A 100 -11.95 -17.70 -19.59
CA SER A 100 -13.11 -16.83 -19.34
C SER A 100 -13.87 -17.11 -18.02
N PRO A 101 -14.50 -16.09 -17.35
CA PRO A 101 -15.67 -15.49 -18.01
C PRO A 101 -15.48 -14.05 -18.53
N HIS A 102 -14.39 -13.41 -18.29
CA HIS A 102 -14.20 -12.00 -18.61
C HIS A 102 -13.45 -11.81 -19.94
N LEU A 103 -13.92 -12.34 -21.04
CA LEU A 103 -13.36 -12.05 -22.38
C LEU A 103 -13.58 -10.59 -22.77
N LEU A 104 -13.22 -9.67 -21.89
CA LEU A 104 -13.20 -8.25 -22.18
C LEU A 104 -11.90 -7.87 -22.89
N PRO A 105 -11.87 -6.72 -23.58
CA PRO A 105 -10.68 -6.32 -24.35
C PRO A 105 -9.37 -6.35 -23.59
N ILE A 106 -9.38 -6.14 -22.26
CA ILE A 106 -8.15 -6.12 -21.46
C ILE A 106 -7.74 -7.47 -20.87
N ASP A 107 -8.64 -8.46 -20.79
CA ASP A 107 -8.29 -9.84 -20.34
C ASP A 107 -7.83 -10.72 -21.53
N ASN A 108 -6.93 -10.20 -22.34
CA ASN A 108 -6.45 -10.80 -23.58
C ASN A 108 -5.06 -11.46 -23.47
N GLY A 109 -4.51 -11.58 -22.24
CA GLY A 109 -3.19 -12.16 -22.00
C GLY A 109 -2.02 -11.21 -22.27
N THR A 110 -2.29 -9.90 -22.43
CA THR A 110 -1.27 -8.86 -22.50
C THR A 110 -1.40 -7.88 -21.34
N PHE A 111 -0.32 -7.16 -21.03
CA PHE A 111 -0.37 -6.12 -20.01
C PHE A 111 -1.16 -4.90 -20.49
N HIS A 112 -2.04 -4.43 -19.62
CA HIS A 112 -2.77 -3.17 -19.75
C HIS A 112 -2.53 -2.32 -18.50
N GLY A 113 -2.43 -1.03 -18.67
CA GLY A 113 -2.16 -0.17 -17.52
C GLY A 113 -2.49 1.29 -17.76
N GLY A 114 -2.33 2.09 -16.71
CA GLY A 114 -2.60 3.52 -16.72
C GLY A 114 -2.37 4.17 -15.37
N LEU A 115 -2.72 5.45 -15.31
CA LEU A 115 -2.79 6.19 -14.06
C LEU A 115 -4.01 5.70 -13.27
N GLN A 116 -3.82 5.54 -11.96
CA GLN A 116 -4.86 5.05 -11.06
C GLN A 116 -5.46 6.20 -10.23
N ASP A 117 -5.76 5.92 -8.96
CA ASP A 117 -6.47 6.86 -8.11
C ASP A 117 -5.48 7.78 -7.39
N PHE A 118 -5.51 9.08 -7.69
CA PHE A 118 -4.77 10.08 -6.95
C PHE A 118 -5.23 10.13 -5.50
N GLY A 119 -4.28 10.14 -4.56
CA GLY A 119 -4.55 10.23 -3.14
C GLY A 119 -4.09 11.57 -2.56
N ILE A 120 -4.97 12.18 -1.75
CA ILE A 120 -4.64 13.35 -0.93
C ILE A 120 -5.10 13.10 0.51
N GLY A 121 -4.21 13.35 1.47
CA GLY A 121 -4.50 13.13 2.89
C GLY A 121 -3.91 14.20 3.78
N VAL A 122 -4.52 14.35 4.94
CA VAL A 122 -4.02 15.18 6.04
C VAL A 122 -3.95 14.36 7.31
N ARG A 123 -2.89 14.56 8.09
CA ARG A 123 -2.65 13.87 9.36
C ARG A 123 -2.29 14.90 10.43
N TYR A 124 -2.83 14.71 11.63
CA TYR A 124 -2.51 15.58 12.75
C TYR A 124 -2.05 14.78 13.96
N ASN A 125 -0.81 14.98 14.40
CA ASN A 125 -0.30 14.35 15.62
C ASN A 125 -0.96 14.99 16.84
N LEU A 126 -2.00 14.36 17.36
CA LEU A 126 -2.76 14.85 18.51
C LEU A 126 -2.06 14.58 19.82
N ILE A 127 -1.49 13.38 19.99
CA ILE A 127 -0.78 12.92 21.18
C ILE A 127 0.58 12.38 20.75
N SER A 128 1.65 12.84 21.40
CA SER A 128 3.02 12.42 21.09
C SER A 128 3.65 11.53 22.17
N ARG A 129 3.09 11.48 23.38
CA ARG A 129 3.57 10.65 24.50
C ARG A 129 2.41 10.23 25.40
N PRO A 130 2.45 9.05 26.04
CA PRO A 130 3.48 8.00 25.92
C PRO A 130 3.37 7.21 24.60
N VAL A 131 2.26 7.32 23.89
CA VAL A 131 1.95 6.66 22.63
C VAL A 131 1.57 7.74 21.61
N MET A 132 2.07 7.63 20.40
CA MET A 132 1.66 8.51 19.31
C MET A 132 0.22 8.20 18.93
N PHE A 133 -0.62 9.25 18.80
CA PHE A 133 -1.97 9.13 18.28
C PHE A 133 -2.18 10.21 17.22
N THR A 134 -2.40 9.75 16.00
CA THR A 134 -2.42 10.60 14.81
C THR A 134 -3.69 10.32 13.98
N PRO A 135 -4.79 11.05 14.20
CA PRO A 135 -5.95 11.01 13.32
C PRO A 135 -5.61 11.52 11.92
N PHE A 136 -6.35 11.02 10.92
CA PHE A 136 -6.18 11.40 9.54
C PHE A 136 -7.50 11.40 8.74
N LEU A 137 -7.48 12.17 7.67
CA LEU A 137 -8.47 12.14 6.60
C LEU A 137 -7.74 11.93 5.28
N LEU A 138 -8.21 11.00 4.47
CA LEU A 138 -7.67 10.69 3.16
C LEU A 138 -8.80 10.61 2.15
N SER A 139 -8.58 11.15 0.97
CA SER A 139 -9.48 10.98 -0.18
C SER A 139 -8.69 10.48 -1.39
N THR A 140 -9.29 9.59 -2.15
CA THR A 140 -8.76 9.12 -3.43
C THR A 140 -9.75 9.37 -4.56
N TYR A 141 -9.23 9.70 -5.73
CA TYR A 141 -10.01 9.99 -6.93
C TYR A 141 -9.33 9.37 -8.15
N PRO A 142 -10.08 8.72 -9.05
CA PRO A 142 -9.55 8.24 -10.32
C PRO A 142 -8.91 9.38 -11.12
N MET A 143 -7.66 9.21 -11.55
CA MET A 143 -6.98 10.19 -12.41
C MET A 143 -7.41 10.08 -13.87
N THR A 144 -7.84 8.90 -14.27
CA THR A 144 -8.32 8.58 -15.61
C THR A 144 -9.48 7.62 -15.49
N ASN A 145 -10.37 7.61 -16.47
CA ASN A 145 -11.39 6.56 -16.57
C ASN A 145 -10.70 5.31 -17.13
N TYR A 146 -10.53 4.30 -16.30
CA TYR A 146 -9.91 3.03 -16.68
C TYR A 146 -10.90 1.87 -16.50
N GLN A 147 -10.63 0.77 -17.21
CA GLN A 147 -11.49 -0.41 -17.14
C GLN A 147 -11.40 -1.06 -15.75
N HIS A 148 -12.56 -1.18 -15.10
CA HIS A 148 -12.72 -1.78 -13.77
C HIS A 148 -13.36 -3.17 -13.78
N PHE A 149 -13.92 -3.60 -14.92
CA PHE A 149 -14.54 -4.91 -15.08
C PHE A 149 -13.65 -5.85 -15.88
N ALA A 150 -12.67 -6.43 -15.22
CA ALA A 150 -11.77 -7.45 -15.73
C ALA A 150 -10.87 -7.96 -14.62
N HIS A 151 -10.30 -9.16 -14.75
CA HIS A 151 -9.31 -9.66 -13.79
C HIS A 151 -8.01 -8.85 -13.79
N SER A 152 -7.66 -8.26 -14.93
CA SER A 152 -6.50 -7.38 -15.09
C SER A 152 -6.82 -5.90 -14.85
N ALA A 153 -7.99 -5.60 -14.29
CA ALA A 153 -8.34 -4.23 -13.90
C ALA A 153 -7.37 -3.69 -12.84
N ILE A 154 -6.94 -2.45 -13.03
CA ILE A 154 -5.93 -1.83 -12.18
C ILE A 154 -6.48 -1.16 -10.93
N GLY A 155 -7.79 -1.11 -10.77
CA GLY A 155 -8.46 -0.53 -9.61
C GLY A 155 -9.97 -0.52 -9.81
N SER A 156 -10.69 0.18 -8.93
CA SER A 156 -12.14 0.22 -8.92
C SER A 156 -12.73 1.40 -9.71
N ASP A 157 -11.90 2.34 -10.20
CA ASP A 157 -12.35 3.56 -10.90
C ASP A 157 -13.50 4.26 -10.13
N ALA A 158 -13.25 4.53 -8.84
CA ALA A 158 -14.21 5.08 -7.90
C ALA A 158 -13.53 5.97 -6.87
N TRP A 159 -14.17 7.07 -6.50
CA TRP A 159 -13.68 7.87 -5.38
C TRP A 159 -13.88 7.14 -4.05
N GLU A 160 -12.97 7.38 -3.10
CA GLU A 160 -13.10 6.91 -1.71
C GLU A 160 -12.72 8.02 -0.74
N LEU A 161 -13.53 8.18 0.31
CA LEU A 161 -13.22 9.02 1.47
C LEU A 161 -12.96 8.13 2.68
N ARG A 162 -11.81 8.32 3.32
CA ARG A 162 -11.35 7.52 4.45
C ARG A 162 -11.03 8.41 5.64
N VAL A 163 -11.57 8.08 6.80
CA VAL A 163 -11.25 8.70 8.08
C VAL A 163 -10.70 7.63 9.02
N GLY A 164 -9.72 7.99 9.83
CA GLY A 164 -9.12 7.03 10.73
C GLY A 164 -8.09 7.65 11.66
N PHE A 165 -7.34 6.77 12.31
CA PHE A 165 -6.24 7.16 13.18
C PHE A 165 -5.13 6.11 13.13
N THR A 166 -3.92 6.56 13.41
CA THR A 166 -2.76 5.70 13.60
C THR A 166 -2.27 5.82 15.04
N VAL A 167 -1.92 4.69 15.62
CA VAL A 167 -1.31 4.59 16.96
C VAL A 167 0.08 4.00 16.77
N GLY A 168 1.08 4.62 17.40
CA GLY A 168 2.45 4.12 17.35
C GLY A 168 3.16 4.26 18.67
N HIS A 169 4.05 3.33 18.95
CA HIS A 169 4.90 3.38 20.13
C HIS A 169 6.27 2.77 19.84
N ARG A 170 7.28 3.40 20.35
CA ARG A 170 8.63 2.89 20.38
C ARG A 170 8.99 2.51 21.80
N PHE A 171 9.48 1.30 22.00
CA PHE A 171 9.84 0.81 23.32
C PHE A 171 11.20 1.37 23.74
N GLU A 172 11.25 2.00 24.92
CA GLU A 172 12.46 2.67 25.43
C GLU A 172 13.22 1.83 26.47
N THR A 173 12.57 0.84 27.07
CA THR A 173 13.12 0.09 28.21
C THR A 173 13.43 -1.37 27.90
N HIS A 174 12.43 -2.26 27.94
CA HIS A 174 12.64 -3.71 27.83
C HIS A 174 12.86 -4.21 26.39
N LEU A 175 12.30 -3.54 25.39
CA LEU A 175 12.42 -3.86 23.96
C LEU A 175 12.97 -2.66 23.19
N ARG A 176 14.08 -2.08 23.64
CA ARG A 176 14.62 -0.80 23.14
C ARG A 176 14.76 -0.68 21.63
N ASN A 177 14.85 -1.81 20.93
CA ASN A 177 15.00 -1.86 19.48
C ASN A 177 13.68 -2.15 18.77
N ALA A 178 12.55 -2.22 19.49
CA ALA A 178 11.27 -2.52 18.91
C ALA A 178 10.37 -1.28 18.82
N TYR A 179 9.47 -1.32 17.85
CA TYR A 179 8.35 -0.40 17.75
C TYR A 179 7.11 -1.15 17.24
N PHE A 180 5.95 -0.58 17.46
CA PHE A 180 4.76 -0.95 16.72
C PHE A 180 4.06 0.29 16.18
N GLN A 181 3.29 0.10 15.13
CA GLN A 181 2.25 1.01 14.70
C GLN A 181 1.04 0.24 14.23
N THR A 182 -0.13 0.78 14.52
CA THR A 182 -1.39 0.24 14.04
C THR A 182 -2.24 1.37 13.49
N GLN A 183 -3.03 1.06 12.48
CA GLN A 183 -3.96 1.99 11.87
C GLN A 183 -5.34 1.36 11.83
N TYR A 184 -6.33 2.11 12.26
CA TYR A 184 -7.73 1.83 11.98
C TYR A 184 -8.28 2.90 11.06
N SER A 185 -9.11 2.51 10.10
CA SER A 185 -9.85 3.45 9.27
C SER A 185 -11.20 2.91 8.85
N TYR A 186 -12.13 3.83 8.72
CA TYR A 186 -13.42 3.62 8.08
C TYR A 186 -13.45 4.42 6.78
N SER A 187 -13.97 3.81 5.72
CA SER A 187 -14.11 4.48 4.44
C SER A 187 -15.47 4.22 3.79
N ILE A 188 -15.89 5.22 3.04
CA ILE A 188 -17.00 5.14 2.11
C ILE A 188 -16.49 5.41 0.70
N SER A 189 -17.04 4.71 -0.28
CA SER A 189 -16.72 4.94 -1.69
C SER A 189 -17.96 5.34 -2.48
N GLU A 190 -17.75 5.59 -3.74
CA GLU A 190 -18.81 5.88 -4.71
C GLU A 190 -19.87 4.77 -4.70
N GLU A 191 -21.11 5.17 -4.96
CA GLU A 191 -22.26 4.27 -5.00
C GLU A 191 -22.48 3.73 -6.41
N PHE A 192 -22.55 2.41 -6.54
CA PHE A 192 -22.85 1.72 -7.79
C PHE A 192 -24.02 0.75 -7.58
N MET A 193 -24.98 0.77 -8.47
CA MET A 193 -26.15 -0.11 -8.42
C MET A 193 -26.90 -0.07 -7.09
N ASN A 194 -27.01 1.12 -6.47
CA ASN A 194 -27.59 1.35 -5.13
C ASN A 194 -26.83 0.65 -3.99
N ILE A 195 -25.58 0.25 -4.22
CA ILE A 195 -24.68 -0.29 -3.21
C ILE A 195 -23.55 0.70 -3.02
N ARG A 196 -23.40 1.18 -1.80
CA ARG A 196 -22.28 2.00 -1.37
C ARG A 196 -21.37 1.18 -0.48
N PRO A 197 -20.17 0.81 -0.92
CA PRO A 197 -19.23 0.05 -0.11
C PRO A 197 -18.75 0.84 1.09
N HIS A 198 -18.81 0.22 2.27
CA HIS A 198 -18.26 0.74 3.52
C HIS A 198 -17.20 -0.23 4.01
N ARG A 199 -15.98 0.26 4.23
CA ARG A 199 -14.85 -0.58 4.58
C ARG A 199 -14.26 -0.18 5.92
N ASN A 200 -14.11 -1.15 6.81
CA ASN A 200 -13.29 -1.03 8.01
C ASN A 200 -11.95 -1.70 7.73
N ARG A 201 -10.85 -0.96 7.87
CA ARG A 201 -9.51 -1.50 7.67
C ARG A 201 -8.71 -1.38 8.95
N PHE A 202 -7.99 -2.44 9.26
CA PHE A 202 -7.03 -2.47 10.35
C PHE A 202 -5.70 -2.97 9.83
N ASN A 203 -4.66 -2.14 9.99
CA ASN A 203 -3.30 -2.45 9.57
C ASN A 203 -2.40 -2.41 10.79
N GLY A 204 -1.49 -3.37 10.89
CA GLY A 204 -0.53 -3.46 11.98
C GLY A 204 0.87 -3.73 11.47
N GLU A 205 1.84 -3.10 12.10
CA GLU A 205 3.26 -3.35 11.89
C GLU A 205 3.94 -3.46 13.24
N PHE A 206 4.77 -4.48 13.40
CA PHE A 206 5.74 -4.60 14.46
C PHE A 206 7.14 -4.65 13.86
N GLY A 207 8.01 -3.74 14.26
CA GLY A 207 9.38 -3.66 13.77
C GLY A 207 10.40 -3.89 14.88
N TYR A 208 11.52 -4.51 14.52
CA TYR A 208 12.66 -4.73 15.40
C TYR A 208 13.97 -4.34 14.69
N PHE A 209 14.70 -3.39 15.26
CA PHE A 209 16.00 -2.95 14.77
C PHE A 209 17.10 -3.91 15.19
N LEU A 210 17.61 -4.69 14.22
CA LEU A 210 18.79 -5.55 14.42
C LEU A 210 20.07 -4.72 14.55
N SER A 211 20.11 -3.56 13.90
CA SER A 211 21.17 -2.58 13.98
C SER A 211 20.58 -1.17 13.76
N PRO A 212 21.38 -0.09 13.93
CA PRO A 212 20.93 1.26 13.60
C PRO A 212 20.48 1.47 12.15
N ARG A 213 20.82 0.55 11.24
CA ARG A 213 20.48 0.63 9.81
C ARG A 213 19.55 -0.46 9.32
N LEU A 214 19.36 -1.54 10.07
CA LEU A 214 18.62 -2.71 9.61
C LEU A 214 17.48 -3.01 10.56
N ALA A 215 16.25 -3.05 10.05
CA ALA A 215 15.07 -3.48 10.78
C ALA A 215 14.34 -4.63 10.08
N LEU A 216 13.83 -5.55 10.89
CA LEU A 216 12.85 -6.56 10.48
C LEU A 216 11.45 -6.08 10.81
N ARG A 217 10.45 -6.45 10.01
CA ARG A 217 9.06 -6.06 10.18
C ARG A 217 8.15 -7.26 10.06
N ALA A 218 7.17 -7.36 10.95
CA ALA A 218 6.01 -8.23 10.81
C ALA A 218 4.80 -7.36 10.44
N LEU A 219 4.00 -7.80 9.48
CA LEU A 219 2.93 -7.04 8.87
C LEU A 219 1.62 -7.81 8.97
N ALA A 220 0.53 -7.11 9.29
CA ALA A 220 -0.82 -7.64 9.23
C ALA A 220 -1.75 -6.57 8.66
N LEU A 221 -2.60 -6.95 7.72
CA LEU A 221 -3.54 -6.09 7.02
C LEU A 221 -4.90 -6.77 7.02
N SER A 222 -5.95 -6.04 7.32
CA SER A 222 -7.30 -6.61 7.25
C SER A 222 -8.31 -5.59 6.77
N GLN A 223 -9.32 -6.10 6.11
CA GLN A 223 -10.51 -5.36 5.72
C GLN A 223 -11.75 -6.15 6.08
N VAL A 224 -12.76 -5.44 6.59
CA VAL A 224 -14.11 -5.94 6.79
C VAL A 224 -15.10 -4.93 6.21
N MET A 225 -15.93 -5.37 5.29
CA MET A 225 -16.97 -4.52 4.69
C MET A 225 -18.30 -4.74 5.37
N THR A 226 -19.04 -3.65 5.62
CA THR A 226 -20.36 -3.71 6.24
C THR A 226 -21.50 -3.62 5.23
N ASN A 227 -21.19 -3.32 3.97
CA ASN A 227 -22.16 -3.29 2.88
C ASN A 227 -21.47 -3.80 1.61
N GLY A 228 -22.18 -4.55 0.77
CA GLY A 228 -21.64 -5.11 -0.46
C GLY A 228 -22.38 -6.35 -0.92
N LEU A 229 -22.08 -6.75 -2.15
CA LEU A 229 -22.65 -7.93 -2.79
C LEU A 229 -21.91 -9.19 -2.33
N GLU A 230 -22.63 -10.25 -2.01
CA GLU A 230 -22.07 -11.57 -1.73
C GLU A 230 -22.05 -12.42 -3.00
N ILE A 231 -20.98 -13.19 -3.20
CA ILE A 231 -20.77 -14.03 -4.39
C ILE A 231 -20.75 -15.50 -3.96
N PRO A 232 -21.90 -16.18 -3.86
CA PRO A 232 -21.96 -17.61 -3.58
C PRO A 232 -21.46 -18.45 -4.77
N GLN A 233 -21.17 -19.72 -4.52
CA GLN A 233 -20.62 -20.63 -5.54
C GLN A 233 -21.55 -20.81 -6.75
N ASP A 234 -22.84 -20.87 -6.51
CA ASP A 234 -23.90 -21.09 -7.50
C ASP A 234 -24.51 -19.77 -8.04
N TYR A 235 -23.78 -18.68 -7.91
CA TYR A 235 -24.27 -17.34 -8.22
C TYR A 235 -24.75 -17.21 -9.67
N PRO A 236 -26.07 -17.05 -9.91
CA PRO A 236 -26.66 -17.12 -11.24
C PRO A 236 -26.34 -15.91 -12.13
N ILE A 237 -25.78 -14.86 -11.56
CA ILE A 237 -25.49 -13.60 -12.29
C ILE A 237 -24.05 -13.53 -12.83
N ARG A 238 -23.27 -14.61 -12.78
CA ARG A 238 -21.93 -14.68 -13.42
C ARG A 238 -22.00 -14.68 -14.93
N LYS A 239 -22.74 -13.73 -15.49
CA LYS A 239 -22.85 -13.52 -16.93
C LYS A 239 -22.27 -12.15 -17.29
N PRO A 240 -21.44 -12.04 -18.33
CA PRO A 240 -20.82 -10.77 -18.73
C PRO A 240 -21.80 -9.64 -19.05
N ASP A 241 -23.02 -9.96 -19.43
CA ASP A 241 -24.12 -9.02 -19.73
C ASP A 241 -24.91 -8.59 -18.49
N ASN A 242 -24.74 -9.27 -17.33
CA ASN A 242 -25.44 -8.89 -16.12
C ASN A 242 -24.81 -7.62 -15.51
N PRO A 243 -25.60 -6.54 -15.27
CA PRO A 243 -25.07 -5.29 -14.71
C PRO A 243 -24.42 -5.45 -13.34
N LEU A 244 -24.96 -6.29 -12.45
CA LEU A 244 -24.35 -6.55 -11.12
C LEU A 244 -22.99 -7.23 -11.27
N TRP A 245 -22.88 -8.20 -12.22
CA TRP A 245 -21.61 -8.86 -12.49
C TRP A 245 -20.58 -7.90 -13.06
N ARG A 246 -20.99 -6.95 -13.90
CA ARG A 246 -20.08 -5.91 -14.42
C ARG A 246 -19.55 -4.96 -13.37
N GLN A 247 -20.22 -4.82 -12.25
CA GLN A 247 -19.83 -3.94 -11.14
C GLN A 247 -19.29 -4.71 -9.93
N HIS A 248 -19.17 -6.06 -10.00
CA HIS A 248 -18.87 -6.87 -8.81
C HIS A 248 -17.57 -6.47 -8.14
N ASP A 249 -16.52 -6.07 -8.87
CA ASP A 249 -15.24 -5.62 -8.30
C ASP A 249 -15.38 -4.31 -7.49
N ARG A 250 -16.41 -3.51 -7.79
CA ARG A 250 -16.73 -2.28 -7.05
C ARG A 250 -17.62 -2.50 -5.83
N ILE A 251 -18.56 -3.46 -5.94
CA ILE A 251 -19.65 -3.64 -4.99
C ILE A 251 -19.58 -4.93 -4.19
N SER A 252 -18.68 -5.85 -4.49
CA SER A 252 -18.51 -7.07 -3.69
C SER A 252 -18.08 -6.75 -2.26
N ARG A 253 -18.62 -7.50 -1.31
CA ARG A 253 -18.26 -7.45 0.10
C ARG A 253 -16.97 -8.22 0.34
N VAL A 254 -15.85 -7.59 0.03
CA VAL A 254 -14.54 -8.23 0.12
C VAL A 254 -13.99 -8.08 1.54
N ASP A 255 -13.98 -9.18 2.28
CA ASP A 255 -13.32 -9.27 3.58
C ASP A 255 -12.04 -10.09 3.45
N PHE A 256 -10.96 -9.65 4.12
CA PHE A 256 -9.70 -10.37 4.06
C PHE A 256 -8.79 -10.09 5.27
N VAL A 257 -7.84 -10.99 5.45
CA VAL A 257 -6.67 -10.84 6.31
C VAL A 257 -5.44 -11.22 5.51
N ASP A 258 -4.47 -10.31 5.44
CA ASP A 258 -3.15 -10.57 4.91
C ASP A 258 -2.12 -10.52 6.01
N ILE A 259 -1.13 -11.37 5.92
CA ILE A 259 0.01 -11.38 6.84
C ILE A 259 1.31 -11.46 6.06
N GLY A 260 2.36 -10.96 6.65
CA GLY A 260 3.67 -11.04 6.03
C GLY A 260 4.79 -10.46 6.85
N GLY A 261 5.89 -10.24 6.19
CA GLY A 261 7.07 -9.67 6.81
C GLY A 261 7.88 -8.86 5.81
N GLY A 262 8.80 -8.09 6.35
CA GLY A 262 9.65 -7.24 5.54
C GLY A 262 10.96 -6.90 6.22
N VAL A 263 11.81 -6.24 5.45
CA VAL A 263 13.09 -5.71 5.89
C VAL A 263 13.23 -4.27 5.40
N SER A 264 13.87 -3.43 6.20
CA SER A 264 14.29 -2.10 5.77
C SER A 264 15.75 -1.88 6.11
N TYR A 265 16.45 -1.16 5.23
CA TYR A 265 17.85 -0.85 5.38
C TYR A 265 18.13 0.61 5.02
N SER A 266 18.76 1.35 5.96
CA SER A 266 19.17 2.73 5.75
C SER A 266 20.50 2.77 4.98
N LEU A 267 20.41 3.12 3.69
CA LEU A 267 21.59 3.30 2.81
C LEU A 267 22.39 4.53 3.25
N THR A 268 21.70 5.63 3.51
CA THR A 268 22.26 6.89 3.96
C THR A 268 21.44 7.44 5.14
N ARG A 269 21.74 8.65 5.60
CA ARG A 269 20.91 9.33 6.62
C ARG A 269 19.57 9.81 6.10
N SER A 270 19.41 9.91 4.79
CA SER A 270 18.20 10.43 4.14
C SER A 270 17.58 9.44 3.15
N MET A 271 18.11 8.22 3.05
CA MET A 271 17.61 7.24 2.08
C MET A 271 17.54 5.85 2.70
N ASP A 272 16.36 5.28 2.68
CA ASP A 272 16.08 3.91 3.07
C ASP A 272 15.61 3.09 1.88
N VAL A 273 15.96 1.82 1.85
CA VAL A 273 15.37 0.82 0.96
C VAL A 273 14.64 -0.21 1.81
N PHE A 274 13.54 -0.71 1.29
CA PHE A 274 12.77 -1.72 1.99
C PHE A 274 12.13 -2.74 1.03
N GLY A 275 11.84 -3.90 1.57
CA GLY A 275 11.10 -4.94 0.89
C GLY A 275 10.17 -5.67 1.84
N SER A 276 9.04 -6.15 1.33
CA SER A 276 8.11 -6.96 2.08
C SER A 276 7.45 -8.03 1.22
N LEU A 277 6.99 -9.08 1.88
CA LEU A 277 6.24 -10.18 1.30
C LEU A 277 4.95 -10.38 2.09
N LEU A 278 3.83 -10.51 1.39
CA LEU A 278 2.51 -10.71 1.95
C LEU A 278 1.83 -11.93 1.32
N THR A 279 0.91 -12.52 2.06
CA THR A 279 -0.01 -13.55 1.58
C THR A 279 -1.34 -13.44 2.31
N MET A 280 -2.42 -13.91 1.68
CA MET A 280 -3.77 -13.92 2.26
C MET A 280 -4.11 -15.29 2.84
N PRO A 281 -4.02 -15.51 4.15
CA PRO A 281 -4.50 -16.73 4.78
C PRO A 281 -6.02 -16.88 4.74
N TRP A 282 -6.77 -15.77 4.82
CA TRP A 282 -8.23 -15.79 4.82
C TRP A 282 -8.81 -14.60 4.05
N GLY A 283 -9.95 -14.84 3.36
CA GLY A 283 -10.73 -13.80 2.70
C GLY A 283 -12.01 -14.36 2.09
N THR A 284 -12.94 -13.44 1.72
CA THR A 284 -14.22 -13.74 1.08
C THR A 284 -14.48 -12.78 -0.09
N ASN A 285 -15.26 -13.22 -1.08
CA ASN A 285 -15.80 -12.43 -2.19
C ASN A 285 -14.78 -11.64 -3.04
N GLY A 286 -13.52 -12.07 -3.07
CA GLY A 286 -12.48 -11.32 -3.78
C GLY A 286 -11.35 -12.18 -4.33
N HIS A 287 -10.32 -11.55 -4.79
CA HIS A 287 -9.12 -12.21 -5.27
C HIS A 287 -8.26 -12.68 -4.10
N ALA A 288 -7.91 -13.96 -4.04
CA ALA A 288 -7.05 -14.50 -2.99
C ALA A 288 -5.58 -14.20 -3.31
N LEU A 289 -5.00 -13.21 -2.64
CA LEU A 289 -3.58 -12.89 -2.77
C LEU A 289 -2.73 -14.11 -2.40
N LYS A 290 -2.07 -14.69 -3.40
CA LYS A 290 -1.14 -15.79 -3.18
C LYS A 290 0.21 -15.26 -2.69
N THR A 291 0.69 -14.20 -3.36
CA THR A 291 1.96 -13.56 -3.05
C THR A 291 1.87 -12.09 -3.41
N GLY A 292 2.15 -11.22 -2.45
CA GLY A 292 2.35 -9.79 -2.66
C GLY A 292 3.78 -9.42 -2.31
N VAL A 293 4.53 -8.88 -3.26
CA VAL A 293 5.88 -8.37 -3.04
C VAL A 293 5.84 -6.86 -3.10
N SER A 294 6.50 -6.18 -2.17
CA SER A 294 6.73 -4.75 -2.26
C SER A 294 8.21 -4.45 -2.10
N LEU A 295 8.74 -3.58 -2.95
CA LEU A 295 10.10 -3.06 -2.88
C LEU A 295 10.03 -1.54 -2.97
N GLY A 296 10.75 -0.83 -2.12
CA GLY A 296 10.66 0.62 -2.13
C GLY A 296 11.95 1.32 -1.73
N ILE A 297 11.99 2.58 -2.13
CA ILE A 297 13.00 3.55 -1.72
C ILE A 297 12.25 4.69 -1.08
N ASN A 298 12.75 5.14 0.05
CA ASN A 298 12.26 6.27 0.78
C ASN A 298 13.37 7.31 0.91
N TRP A 299 13.06 8.56 0.59
CA TRP A 299 14.02 9.66 0.65
C TRP A 299 13.47 10.83 1.44
N THR A 300 14.10 11.13 2.56
CA THR A 300 13.78 12.30 3.38
C THR A 300 14.47 13.55 2.81
N PHE A 301 13.73 14.64 2.70
CA PHE A 301 14.25 15.92 2.24
C PHE A 301 13.86 17.05 3.19
N ARG A 302 14.55 18.18 3.06
CA ARG A 302 14.32 19.37 3.86
C ARG A 302 14.21 20.59 2.96
N THR A 303 13.25 21.43 3.27
CA THR A 303 13.11 22.73 2.61
C THR A 303 14.05 23.77 3.26
N PRO A 304 14.36 24.89 2.56
CA PRO A 304 15.21 25.94 3.13
C PRO A 304 14.65 26.59 4.41
N TRP A 305 13.35 26.50 4.63
CA TRP A 305 12.68 27.04 5.84
C TRP A 305 12.46 25.99 6.95
N ALA A 306 12.91 24.77 6.75
CA ALA A 306 12.95 23.76 7.81
C ALA A 306 13.84 24.26 8.97
N ARG A 307 13.46 23.91 10.20
CA ARG A 307 14.29 24.29 11.37
C ARG A 307 15.71 23.77 11.20
N PRO A 308 16.76 24.58 11.48
CA PRO A 308 18.12 24.07 11.50
C PRO A 308 18.20 22.87 12.45
N GLN A 309 18.78 21.78 12.00
CA GLN A 309 19.16 20.71 12.95
C GLN A 309 20.25 21.28 13.84
N LEU A 310 20.06 21.18 15.17
CA LEU A 310 21.14 21.45 16.11
C LEU A 310 22.32 20.59 15.69
N ALA A 311 23.46 21.23 15.40
CA ALA A 311 24.67 20.53 15.02
C ALA A 311 24.96 19.48 16.11
N TYR A 312 25.18 18.24 15.68
CA TYR A 312 25.54 17.14 16.56
C TYR A 312 26.79 17.53 17.35
N GLN A 313 26.65 17.75 18.64
CA GLN A 313 27.79 17.84 19.55
C GLN A 313 28.17 16.42 19.97
N PRO A 314 29.38 15.94 19.66
CA PRO A 314 29.86 14.66 20.14
C PRO A 314 29.83 14.67 21.69
N GLY A 315 28.95 13.88 22.29
CA GLY A 315 28.78 13.81 23.75
C GLY A 315 27.43 14.26 24.29
N SER A 316 26.61 14.99 23.54
CA SER A 316 25.20 15.21 23.89
C SER A 316 24.36 14.04 23.43
N ASN A 317 23.70 13.40 24.38
CA ASN A 317 22.79 12.27 24.29
C ASN A 317 22.38 11.81 22.88
N ARG A 318 22.48 10.50 22.63
CA ARG A 318 22.12 9.75 21.40
C ARG A 318 20.73 10.03 20.81
N GLU A 319 19.95 10.93 21.36
CA GLU A 319 18.58 11.26 20.94
C GLU A 319 18.48 11.89 19.55
N GLY A 320 19.45 12.69 19.13
CA GLY A 320 19.43 13.35 17.81
C GLY A 320 19.67 12.41 16.61
N TRP A 321 20.39 11.32 16.82
CA TRP A 321 20.61 10.28 15.79
C TRP A 321 19.39 9.37 15.64
N GLN A 322 18.68 9.17 16.73
CA GLN A 322 17.56 8.25 16.78
C GLN A 322 16.29 8.82 16.15
N THR A 323 16.12 10.13 16.08
CA THR A 323 14.93 10.76 15.49
C THR A 323 14.91 10.69 13.96
N GLN A 324 16.05 10.61 13.27
CA GLN A 324 16.10 10.52 11.81
C GLN A 324 16.15 9.08 11.27
N ILE A 325 16.77 8.16 12.01
CA ILE A 325 16.84 6.72 11.63
C ILE A 325 15.53 5.99 12.01
N ASN A 326 14.66 6.62 12.76
CA ASN A 326 13.59 5.99 13.51
C ASN A 326 12.17 6.29 12.99
N GLN A 327 12.02 6.90 11.84
CA GLN A 327 10.75 6.85 11.15
C GLN A 327 10.65 5.46 10.50
N PRO A 328 9.68 4.61 10.90
CA PRO A 328 9.48 3.35 10.20
C PRO A 328 9.14 3.66 8.75
N PRO A 329 9.69 2.90 7.79
CA PRO A 329 9.28 3.03 6.38
C PRO A 329 7.77 2.83 6.26
N GLN A 330 7.16 3.53 5.33
CA GLN A 330 5.71 3.49 5.12
C GLN A 330 5.24 2.09 4.76
N MET A 331 4.22 1.62 5.47
CA MET A 331 3.52 0.40 5.09
C MET A 331 2.57 0.71 3.95
N GLN A 332 2.71 0.01 2.86
CA GLN A 332 1.79 0.09 1.73
C GLN A 332 1.04 -1.23 1.59
N CYS A 333 -0.27 -1.13 1.59
CA CYS A 333 -1.16 -2.28 1.44
C CYS A 333 -1.49 -2.46 -0.03
N ALA A 334 -1.41 -3.67 -0.48
CA ALA A 334 -1.77 -4.07 -1.81
C ALA A 334 -3.05 -4.91 -1.77
N HIS A 335 -4.15 -4.39 -2.27
CA HIS A 335 -5.37 -5.12 -2.65
C HIS A 335 -6.12 -4.41 -3.74
#